data_a5eeccf30f68c5e599648784fe2cb211
#
_entry.id   a5eeccf30f68c5e599648784fe2cb211
#
_cell.length_a   1.000
_cell.length_b   1.000
_cell.length_c   1.000
_cell.angle_alpha   90.00
_cell.angle_beta   90.00
_cell.angle_gamma   90.00
#
_symmetry.space_group_name_H-M   'P 1'
#
loop_
_entity.id
_entity.type
_entity.pdbx_description
1 polymer ?
#
loop_
_entity_poly.entity_id
_entity_poly.type
_entity_poly.pdbx_seq_one_letter_code
_entity_poly.pdbx_strand_id
1 'polypeptide(L)'
;MTAWRLRRAALFDRDRGRYLHDHSTHFPAPVRALAGNSQPLPEPAQAGFFAEFDGPAQTAALYADIATYLPEDLLTLLDRTSMAVGVEGRVPYLDHRLVEAALAVPPDIRTPGDRQKAFLRRIAARFLPEDVIAAPKQGFASPVPAWLDAGLEPLARRVLTGRSALERGWWTADGIDRLLADPRRHGFRVYTLLMLELAVRIHVESSPSSSAPADGLEAFADAA
;
A
#
# COMPACT_ATOMS: atom_id res chain seq x y z
N MET A 1 -16.63 -13.29 -1.30
CA MET A 1 -16.29 -12.27 -0.26
C MET A 1 -16.26 -12.98 1.08
N THR A 2 -15.15 -12.91 1.82
CA THR A 2 -15.03 -13.64 3.09
C THR A 2 -15.91 -13.00 4.17
N ALA A 3 -16.47 -13.80 5.08
CA ALA A 3 -17.30 -13.32 6.22
C ALA A 3 -16.63 -12.19 7.03
N TRP A 4 -15.32 -12.17 7.05
CA TRP A 4 -14.51 -11.11 7.65
C TRP A 4 -14.67 -9.75 6.93
N ARG A 5 -14.66 -9.72 5.59
CA ARG A 5 -14.88 -8.47 4.81
C ARG A 5 -16.29 -7.92 5.01
N LEU A 6 -17.29 -8.80 5.14
CA LEU A 6 -18.67 -8.38 5.43
C LEU A 6 -18.82 -7.80 6.83
N ARG A 7 -18.17 -8.40 7.85
CA ARG A 7 -18.15 -7.85 9.21
C ARG A 7 -17.46 -6.50 9.28
N ARG A 8 -16.37 -6.32 8.52
CA ARG A 8 -15.68 -5.02 8.43
C ARG A 8 -16.53 -3.97 7.72
N ALA A 9 -17.20 -4.33 6.63
CA ALA A 9 -18.09 -3.41 5.90
C ALA A 9 -19.26 -2.93 6.76
N ALA A 10 -19.76 -3.76 7.70
CA ALA A 10 -20.83 -3.39 8.62
C ALA A 10 -20.41 -2.41 9.74
N LEU A 11 -19.11 -2.17 9.93
CA LEU A 11 -18.59 -1.21 10.92
C LEU A 11 -18.60 0.23 10.42
N PHE A 12 -18.90 0.47 9.15
CA PHE A 12 -18.85 1.80 8.53
C PHE A 12 -20.18 2.14 7.89
N ASP A 13 -20.87 3.09 8.48
CA ASP A 13 -22.17 3.61 8.00
C ASP A 13 -22.09 4.41 6.69
N ARG A 14 -20.87 4.73 6.23
CA ARG A 14 -20.67 5.61 5.08
C ARG A 14 -19.57 5.13 4.16
N ASP A 15 -19.76 5.34 2.86
CA ASP A 15 -18.83 4.98 1.79
C ASP A 15 -17.42 5.56 2.00
N ARG A 16 -17.32 6.77 2.58
CA ARG A 16 -16.05 7.38 2.99
C ARG A 16 -15.28 6.53 4.02
N GLY A 17 -15.95 6.13 5.09
CA GLY A 17 -15.32 5.30 6.12
C GLY A 17 -14.86 3.96 5.59
N ARG A 18 -15.62 3.39 4.66
CA ARG A 18 -15.31 2.15 3.97
C ARG A 18 -14.07 2.28 3.09
N TYR A 19 -14.02 3.32 2.27
CA TYR A 19 -12.87 3.65 1.43
C TYR A 19 -11.60 3.83 2.26
N LEU A 20 -11.65 4.72 3.26
CA LEU A 20 -10.51 4.99 4.13
C LEU A 20 -10.04 3.75 4.89
N HIS A 21 -10.98 2.90 5.31
CA HIS A 21 -10.63 1.66 5.98
C HIS A 21 -9.95 0.67 5.04
N ASP A 22 -10.40 0.52 3.81
CA ASP A 22 -9.83 -0.46 2.86
C ASP A 22 -8.46 -0.03 2.33
N HIS A 23 -8.20 1.28 2.19
CA HIS A 23 -6.96 1.82 1.63
C HIS A 23 -5.91 2.20 2.67
N SER A 24 -6.30 2.69 3.83
CA SER A 24 -5.36 3.23 4.84
C SER A 24 -5.04 2.28 5.98
N THR A 25 -5.61 1.07 6.06
CA THR A 25 -5.48 0.25 7.26
C THR A 25 -4.70 -1.04 7.06
N HIS A 26 -3.45 -0.92 6.71
CA HIS A 26 -2.49 -1.98 6.98
C HIS A 26 -2.42 -2.28 8.49
N PHE A 27 -2.57 -1.23 9.32
CA PHE A 27 -2.51 -1.30 10.78
C PHE A 27 -3.80 -0.77 11.44
N PRO A 28 -4.94 -1.49 11.34
CA PRO A 28 -6.12 -1.15 12.12
C PRO A 28 -5.84 -1.23 13.62
N ALA A 29 -6.64 -0.54 14.44
CA ALA A 29 -6.42 -0.46 15.88
C ALA A 29 -6.09 -1.80 16.57
N PRO A 30 -6.78 -2.93 16.28
CA PRO A 30 -6.42 -4.22 16.88
C PRO A 30 -5.02 -4.71 16.50
N VAL A 31 -4.55 -4.40 15.28
CA VAL A 31 -3.21 -4.79 14.84
C VAL A 31 -2.15 -3.89 15.46
N ARG A 32 -2.43 -2.59 15.60
CA ARG A 32 -1.53 -1.68 16.33
C ARG A 32 -1.39 -2.10 17.79
N ALA A 33 -2.49 -2.43 18.44
CA ALA A 33 -2.47 -2.95 19.81
C ALA A 33 -1.67 -4.26 19.90
N LEU A 34 -1.78 -5.15 18.90
CA LEU A 34 -0.98 -6.37 18.82
C LEU A 34 0.52 -6.04 18.71
N ALA A 35 0.88 -5.04 17.94
CA ALA A 35 2.26 -4.57 17.81
C ALA A 35 2.77 -3.77 19.03
N GLY A 36 1.92 -3.54 20.03
CA GLY A 36 2.27 -2.81 21.24
C GLY A 36 2.02 -1.30 21.18
N ASN A 37 1.29 -0.82 20.15
CA ASN A 37 0.96 0.60 20.00
C ASN A 37 -0.56 0.79 19.94
N SER A 38 -1.11 1.52 20.91
CA SER A 38 -2.54 1.83 21.01
C SER A 38 -2.87 3.30 20.71
N GLN A 39 -1.88 4.10 20.32
CA GLN A 39 -2.10 5.52 20.03
C GLN A 39 -3.03 5.69 18.82
N PRO A 40 -3.97 6.66 18.86
CA PRO A 40 -4.77 7.00 17.71
C PRO A 40 -3.87 7.54 16.59
N LEU A 41 -4.16 7.13 15.35
CA LEU A 41 -3.51 7.72 14.17
C LEU A 41 -4.29 8.97 13.74
N PRO A 42 -3.60 9.96 13.15
CA PRO A 42 -4.28 11.06 12.49
C PRO A 42 -5.17 10.55 11.35
N GLU A 43 -6.14 11.35 10.97
CA GLU A 43 -6.96 11.04 9.80
C GLU A 43 -6.05 11.06 8.55
N PRO A 44 -6.13 10.05 7.68
CA PRO A 44 -5.29 10.00 6.49
C PRO A 44 -5.67 11.14 5.51
N ALA A 45 -4.67 11.63 4.77
CA ALA A 45 -4.84 12.73 3.81
C ALA A 45 -5.97 12.48 2.79
N GLN A 46 -6.16 11.23 2.38
CA GLN A 46 -7.25 10.80 1.50
C GLN A 46 -8.63 11.23 1.98
N ALA A 47 -8.81 11.38 3.28
CA ALA A 47 -10.09 11.78 3.87
C ALA A 47 -10.51 13.20 3.45
N GLY A 48 -9.56 14.12 3.38
CA GLY A 48 -9.79 15.49 2.90
C GLY A 48 -10.24 15.48 1.44
N PHE A 49 -9.45 14.86 0.57
CA PHE A 49 -9.76 14.77 -0.86
C PHE A 49 -11.10 14.07 -1.15
N PHE A 50 -11.41 13.00 -0.41
CA PHE A 50 -12.71 12.36 -0.53
C PHE A 50 -13.86 13.29 -0.16
N ALA A 51 -13.67 14.15 0.84
CA ALA A 51 -14.68 15.09 1.32
C ALA A 51 -14.85 16.31 0.42
N GLU A 52 -13.81 16.70 -0.31
CA GLU A 52 -13.87 17.83 -1.27
C GLU A 52 -14.72 17.52 -2.49
N PHE A 53 -14.90 16.26 -2.84
CA PHE A 53 -15.61 15.85 -4.05
C PHE A 53 -17.12 15.77 -3.79
N ASP A 54 -17.89 16.64 -4.46
CA ASP A 54 -19.35 16.59 -4.45
C ASP A 54 -19.85 15.69 -5.58
N GLY A 55 -20.28 14.48 -5.24
CA GLY A 55 -20.76 13.51 -6.23
C GLY A 55 -20.78 12.07 -5.72
N PRO A 56 -20.89 11.10 -6.64
CA PRO A 56 -20.94 9.68 -6.26
C PRO A 56 -19.69 9.25 -5.49
N ALA A 57 -19.89 8.53 -4.39
CA ALA A 57 -18.82 8.05 -3.50
C ALA A 57 -17.71 7.27 -4.22
N GLN A 58 -18.06 6.52 -5.26
CA GLN A 58 -17.08 5.82 -6.09
C GLN A 58 -16.17 6.79 -6.86
N THR A 59 -16.70 7.90 -7.34
CA THR A 59 -15.89 8.92 -8.03
C THR A 59 -15.07 9.72 -7.03
N ALA A 60 -15.61 10.02 -5.85
CA ALA A 60 -14.86 10.62 -4.74
C ALA A 60 -13.64 9.75 -4.33
N ALA A 61 -13.82 8.43 -4.26
CA ALA A 61 -12.73 7.50 -3.98
C ALA A 61 -11.64 7.54 -5.06
N LEU A 62 -12.03 7.55 -6.34
CA LEU A 62 -11.06 7.66 -7.44
C LEU A 62 -10.34 9.01 -7.45
N TYR A 63 -11.05 10.10 -7.14
CA TYR A 63 -10.44 11.42 -7.01
C TYR A 63 -9.39 11.43 -5.89
N ALA A 64 -9.72 10.90 -4.73
CA ALA A 64 -8.79 10.79 -3.62
C ALA A 64 -7.57 9.93 -3.96
N ASP A 65 -7.74 8.79 -4.66
CA ASP A 65 -6.64 7.96 -5.13
C ASP A 65 -5.73 8.69 -6.14
N ILE A 66 -6.32 9.44 -7.07
CA ILE A 66 -5.57 10.24 -8.05
C ILE A 66 -4.79 11.37 -7.37
N ALA A 67 -5.34 11.96 -6.32
CA ALA A 67 -4.70 13.07 -5.60
C ALA A 67 -3.62 12.61 -4.61
N THR A 68 -3.62 11.35 -4.17
CA THR A 68 -2.71 10.86 -3.12
C THR A 68 -1.95 9.60 -3.54
N TYR A 69 -2.61 8.45 -3.57
CA TYR A 69 -1.98 7.15 -3.80
C TYR A 69 -1.23 7.09 -5.14
N LEU A 70 -1.81 7.65 -6.19
CA LEU A 70 -1.20 7.65 -7.52
C LEU A 70 0.14 8.42 -7.55
N PRO A 71 0.22 9.69 -7.14
CA PRO A 71 1.48 10.44 -7.17
C PRO A 71 2.47 10.01 -6.09
N GLU A 72 2.01 9.75 -4.87
CA GLU A 72 2.90 9.52 -3.72
C GLU A 72 3.50 8.12 -3.69
N ASP A 73 2.78 7.11 -4.18
CA ASP A 73 3.24 5.73 -4.22
C ASP A 73 3.58 5.27 -5.64
N LEU A 74 2.58 5.15 -6.52
CA LEU A 74 2.75 4.49 -7.81
C LEU A 74 3.70 5.24 -8.76
N LEU A 75 3.52 6.55 -8.92
CA LEU A 75 4.36 7.34 -9.82
C LEU A 75 5.75 7.58 -9.25
N THR A 76 5.85 7.81 -7.96
CA THR A 76 7.14 7.95 -7.27
C THR A 76 7.95 6.66 -7.37
N LEU A 77 7.33 5.50 -7.16
CA LEU A 77 7.99 4.20 -7.33
C LEU A 77 8.43 3.97 -8.78
N LEU A 78 7.53 4.21 -9.75
CA LEU A 78 7.83 4.08 -11.18
C LEU A 78 9.02 4.96 -11.57
N ASP A 79 8.97 6.26 -11.24
CA ASP A 79 10.01 7.22 -11.60
C ASP A 79 11.36 6.80 -10.99
N ARG A 80 11.43 6.58 -9.69
CA ARG A 80 12.67 6.25 -9.00
C ARG A 80 13.29 4.94 -9.47
N THR A 81 12.50 3.90 -9.66
CA THR A 81 13.01 2.60 -10.09
C THR A 81 13.44 2.59 -11.55
N SER A 82 12.71 3.26 -12.43
CA SER A 82 13.05 3.33 -13.86
C SER A 82 14.23 4.26 -14.10
N MET A 83 14.28 5.42 -13.42
CA MET A 83 15.39 6.36 -13.53
C MET A 83 16.69 5.85 -12.92
N ALA A 84 16.62 4.94 -11.95
CA ALA A 84 17.82 4.26 -11.42
C ALA A 84 18.62 3.51 -12.50
N VAL A 85 17.95 3.13 -13.59
CA VAL A 85 18.56 2.47 -14.77
C VAL A 85 18.47 3.31 -16.04
N GLY A 86 18.17 4.61 -15.92
CA GLY A 86 18.14 5.56 -17.02
C GLY A 86 16.98 5.37 -18.01
N VAL A 87 15.89 4.73 -17.58
CA VAL A 87 14.69 4.50 -18.41
C VAL A 87 13.57 5.43 -17.97
N GLU A 88 13.02 6.22 -18.90
CA GLU A 88 11.88 7.09 -18.62
C GLU A 88 10.56 6.30 -18.73
N GLY A 89 9.77 6.29 -17.65
CA GLY A 89 8.44 5.71 -17.63
C GLY A 89 7.40 6.63 -18.29
N ARG A 90 6.72 6.15 -19.33
CA ARG A 90 5.61 6.87 -19.97
C ARG A 90 4.27 6.27 -19.55
N VAL A 91 3.33 7.13 -19.13
CA VAL A 91 2.04 6.75 -18.56
C VAL A 91 0.86 7.29 -19.38
N PRO A 92 0.57 6.73 -20.56
CA PRO A 92 -0.42 7.29 -21.49
C PRO A 92 -1.85 7.36 -20.90
N TYR A 93 -2.16 6.53 -19.93
CA TYR A 93 -3.46 6.57 -19.23
C TYR A 93 -3.61 7.76 -18.26
N LEU A 94 -2.54 8.52 -18.01
CA LEU A 94 -2.56 9.70 -17.15
C LEU A 94 -2.58 11.03 -17.96
N ASP A 95 -2.81 10.99 -19.27
CA ASP A 95 -3.19 12.18 -20.01
C ASP A 95 -4.42 12.82 -19.34
N HIS A 96 -4.32 14.09 -18.92
CA HIS A 96 -5.37 14.75 -18.14
C HIS A 96 -6.73 14.71 -18.85
N ARG A 97 -6.78 14.83 -20.18
CA ARG A 97 -8.01 14.76 -20.97
C ARG A 97 -8.65 13.38 -20.86
N LEU A 98 -7.84 12.33 -20.85
CA LEU A 98 -8.32 10.97 -20.67
C LEU A 98 -8.83 10.72 -19.24
N VAL A 99 -8.12 11.24 -18.25
CA VAL A 99 -8.53 11.15 -16.83
C VAL A 99 -9.86 11.88 -16.61
N GLU A 100 -9.97 13.11 -17.08
CA GLU A 100 -11.21 13.90 -16.99
C GLU A 100 -12.38 13.20 -17.69
N ALA A 101 -12.18 12.70 -18.91
CA ALA A 101 -13.19 11.94 -19.64
C ALA A 101 -13.59 10.66 -18.91
N ALA A 102 -12.65 9.94 -18.31
CA ALA A 102 -12.91 8.72 -17.55
C ALA A 102 -13.68 8.99 -16.25
N LEU A 103 -13.37 10.10 -15.56
CA LEU A 103 -14.09 10.52 -14.35
C LEU A 103 -15.52 11.00 -14.67
N ALA A 104 -15.74 11.61 -15.84
CA ALA A 104 -17.06 12.01 -16.31
C ALA A 104 -17.99 10.84 -16.65
N VAL A 105 -17.47 9.63 -16.87
CA VAL A 105 -18.29 8.44 -17.11
C VAL A 105 -19.01 8.05 -15.81
N PRO A 106 -20.35 7.92 -15.82
CA PRO A 106 -21.11 7.50 -14.64
C PRO A 106 -20.61 6.17 -14.06
N PRO A 107 -20.61 6.03 -12.72
CA PRO A 107 -20.09 4.82 -12.05
C PRO A 107 -20.71 3.51 -12.50
N ASP A 108 -22.03 3.50 -12.76
CA ASP A 108 -22.80 2.35 -13.24
C ASP A 108 -22.41 1.91 -14.66
N ILE A 109 -21.89 2.82 -15.49
CA ILE A 109 -21.34 2.53 -16.82
C ILE A 109 -19.88 2.12 -16.73
N ARG A 110 -19.09 2.81 -15.88
CA ARG A 110 -17.65 2.59 -15.69
C ARG A 110 -17.36 1.23 -15.06
N THR A 111 -18.10 0.88 -14.02
CA THR A 111 -17.95 -0.36 -13.25
C THR A 111 -19.31 -0.93 -12.83
N PRO A 112 -20.10 -1.47 -13.78
CA PRO A 112 -21.42 -2.01 -13.49
C PRO A 112 -21.32 -3.21 -12.52
N GLY A 113 -22.03 -3.13 -11.40
CA GLY A 113 -21.99 -4.15 -10.36
C GLY A 113 -20.59 -4.29 -9.76
N ASP A 114 -20.05 -5.51 -9.78
CA ASP A 114 -18.71 -5.86 -9.29
C ASP A 114 -17.67 -6.04 -10.42
N ARG A 115 -18.02 -5.73 -11.64
CA ARG A 115 -17.15 -5.88 -12.81
C ARG A 115 -16.11 -4.77 -12.90
N GLN A 116 -14.94 -5.03 -12.34
CA GLN A 116 -13.82 -4.11 -12.44
C GLN A 116 -13.37 -3.87 -13.88
N LYS A 117 -13.07 -2.59 -14.22
CA LYS A 117 -12.58 -2.17 -15.54
C LYS A 117 -13.54 -2.49 -16.69
N ALA A 118 -14.86 -2.63 -16.46
CA ALA A 118 -15.82 -3.07 -17.47
C ALA A 118 -15.84 -2.12 -18.68
N PHE A 119 -15.81 -0.80 -18.46
CA PHE A 119 -15.77 0.19 -19.54
C PHE A 119 -14.50 0.04 -20.39
N LEU A 120 -13.33 -0.07 -19.77
CA LEU A 120 -12.06 -0.26 -20.48
C LEU A 120 -12.04 -1.58 -21.24
N ARG A 121 -12.52 -2.68 -20.65
CA ARG A 121 -12.60 -3.99 -21.29
C ARG A 121 -13.49 -3.95 -22.54
N ARG A 122 -14.61 -3.23 -22.50
CA ARG A 122 -15.50 -3.07 -23.66
C ARG A 122 -14.83 -2.32 -24.82
N ILE A 123 -14.00 -1.32 -24.54
CA ILE A 123 -13.21 -0.63 -25.55
C ILE A 123 -12.10 -1.57 -26.07
N ALA A 124 -11.36 -2.20 -25.18
CA ALA A 124 -10.22 -3.06 -25.48
C ALA A 124 -10.61 -4.30 -26.31
N ALA A 125 -11.85 -4.77 -26.19
CA ALA A 125 -12.39 -5.90 -26.98
C ALA A 125 -12.35 -5.66 -28.50
N ARG A 126 -12.16 -4.43 -28.95
CA ARG A 126 -11.96 -4.11 -30.37
C ARG A 126 -10.53 -4.38 -30.86
N PHE A 127 -9.60 -4.56 -29.94
CA PHE A 127 -8.16 -4.59 -30.24
C PHE A 127 -7.45 -5.81 -29.67
N LEU A 128 -8.04 -6.46 -28.66
CA LEU A 128 -7.41 -7.54 -27.92
C LEU A 128 -8.23 -8.83 -28.02
N PRO A 129 -7.57 -10.01 -28.02
CA PRO A 129 -8.23 -11.31 -27.99
C PRO A 129 -9.13 -11.49 -26.76
N GLU A 130 -10.12 -12.37 -26.89
CA GLU A 130 -11.14 -12.61 -25.88
C GLU A 130 -10.54 -13.17 -24.56
N ASP A 131 -9.55 -14.05 -24.64
CA ASP A 131 -8.86 -14.63 -23.49
C ASP A 131 -8.16 -13.54 -22.63
N VAL A 132 -7.58 -12.52 -23.28
CA VAL A 132 -6.99 -11.35 -22.59
C VAL A 132 -8.08 -10.51 -21.91
N ILE A 133 -9.21 -10.29 -22.61
CA ILE A 133 -10.32 -9.51 -22.07
C ILE A 133 -11.02 -10.24 -20.90
N ALA A 134 -11.16 -11.56 -21.00
CA ALA A 134 -11.81 -12.39 -19.99
C ALA A 134 -10.90 -12.68 -18.78
N ALA A 135 -9.59 -12.49 -18.90
CA ALA A 135 -8.64 -12.80 -17.86
C ALA A 135 -9.01 -12.11 -16.52
N PRO A 136 -8.96 -12.84 -15.40
CA PRO A 136 -9.22 -12.25 -14.09
C PRO A 136 -8.16 -11.19 -13.75
N LYS A 137 -8.59 -10.13 -13.05
CA LYS A 137 -7.63 -9.13 -12.57
C LYS A 137 -6.65 -9.77 -11.61
N GLN A 138 -5.38 -9.70 -11.92
CA GLN A 138 -4.29 -9.99 -10.98
C GLN A 138 -3.72 -8.68 -10.43
N GLY A 139 -3.58 -8.59 -9.11
CA GLY A 139 -2.86 -7.50 -8.45
C GLY A 139 -1.36 -7.78 -8.45
N PHE A 140 -0.57 -6.75 -8.21
CA PHE A 140 0.84 -6.92 -7.87
C PHE A 140 0.90 -7.55 -6.47
N ALA A 141 1.17 -8.84 -6.41
CA ALA A 141 1.30 -9.57 -5.17
C ALA A 141 2.76 -10.02 -5.03
N SER A 142 3.52 -9.27 -4.25
CA SER A 142 4.85 -9.72 -3.84
C SER A 142 4.72 -10.94 -2.90
N PRO A 143 5.54 -11.97 -3.05
CA PRO A 143 5.46 -13.18 -2.22
C PRO A 143 6.08 -12.96 -0.82
N VAL A 144 5.79 -11.84 -0.16
CA VAL A 144 6.36 -11.45 1.13
C VAL A 144 6.21 -12.52 2.22
N PRO A 145 5.04 -13.19 2.39
CA PRO A 145 4.95 -14.27 3.36
C PRO A 145 5.93 -15.42 3.08
N ALA A 146 6.11 -15.76 1.79
CA ALA A 146 7.08 -16.80 1.42
C ALA A 146 8.54 -16.35 1.64
N TRP A 147 8.85 -15.08 1.48
CA TRP A 147 10.18 -14.54 1.81
C TRP A 147 10.47 -14.61 3.31
N LEU A 148 9.49 -14.35 4.15
CA LEU A 148 9.64 -14.50 5.60
C LEU A 148 9.89 -15.96 5.97
N ASP A 149 9.13 -16.88 5.40
CA ASP A 149 9.34 -18.33 5.59
C ASP A 149 10.69 -18.82 5.03
N ALA A 150 11.19 -18.19 3.96
CA ALA A 150 12.43 -18.55 3.27
C ALA A 150 13.73 -17.93 3.87
N GLY A 151 13.64 -17.17 4.98
CA GLY A 151 14.81 -16.65 5.67
C GLY A 151 14.84 -15.15 5.93
N LEU A 152 13.84 -14.37 5.49
CA LEU A 152 13.75 -12.95 5.82
C LEU A 152 13.35 -12.70 7.29
N GLU A 153 12.70 -13.68 7.94
CA GLU A 153 12.22 -13.56 9.33
C GLU A 153 13.33 -13.22 10.33
N PRO A 154 14.49 -13.90 10.36
CA PRO A 154 15.57 -13.56 11.29
C PRO A 154 16.10 -12.14 11.12
N LEU A 155 16.21 -11.66 9.87
CA LEU A 155 16.62 -10.29 9.57
C LEU A 155 15.55 -9.30 10.05
N ALA A 156 14.29 -9.53 9.72
CA ALA A 156 13.18 -8.67 10.15
C ALA A 156 13.10 -8.59 11.67
N ARG A 157 13.22 -9.70 12.38
CA ARG A 157 13.28 -9.77 13.84
C ARG A 157 14.42 -8.91 14.38
N ARG A 158 15.65 -9.15 13.94
CA ARG A 158 16.84 -8.43 14.39
C ARG A 158 16.72 -6.92 14.18
N VAL A 159 16.27 -6.50 13.01
CA VAL A 159 16.09 -5.06 12.68
C VAL A 159 15.00 -4.44 13.51
N LEU A 160 13.83 -5.09 13.63
CA LEU A 160 12.67 -4.51 14.30
C LEU A 160 12.72 -4.60 15.84
N THR A 161 13.53 -5.50 16.39
CA THR A 161 13.75 -5.59 17.84
C THR A 161 15.10 -5.04 18.28
N GLY A 162 15.84 -4.44 17.35
CA GLY A 162 17.07 -3.72 17.66
C GLY A 162 16.80 -2.53 18.60
N ARG A 163 17.83 -2.14 19.36
CA ARG A 163 17.73 -1.07 20.36
C ARG A 163 17.17 0.22 19.78
N SER A 164 17.71 0.68 18.67
CA SER A 164 17.31 1.90 17.96
C SER A 164 15.82 1.88 17.57
N ALA A 165 15.33 0.76 17.04
CA ALA A 165 13.93 0.59 16.67
C ALA A 165 12.98 0.63 17.88
N LEU A 166 13.37 0.00 18.99
CA LEU A 166 12.56 -0.05 20.21
C LEU A 166 12.54 1.27 20.99
N GLU A 167 13.67 2.01 20.99
CA GLU A 167 13.77 3.32 21.65
C GLU A 167 12.83 4.37 21.03
N ARG A 168 12.40 4.20 19.75
CA ARG A 168 11.38 5.08 19.14
C ARG A 168 9.98 4.88 19.71
N GLY A 169 9.70 3.76 20.35
CA GLY A 169 8.42 3.51 21.02
C GLY A 169 7.23 3.29 20.07
N TRP A 170 7.47 3.01 18.80
CA TRP A 170 6.40 2.76 17.82
C TRP A 170 5.80 1.36 17.94
N TRP A 171 6.57 0.40 18.40
CA TRP A 171 6.18 -0.97 18.70
C TRP A 171 7.01 -1.54 19.84
N THR A 172 6.65 -2.74 20.28
CA THR A 172 7.40 -3.49 21.30
C THR A 172 7.99 -4.77 20.71
N ALA A 173 9.04 -5.30 21.34
CA ALA A 173 9.65 -6.56 20.92
C ALA A 173 8.62 -7.71 20.93
N ASP A 174 7.83 -7.83 21.99
CA ASP A 174 6.76 -8.81 22.12
C ASP A 174 5.66 -8.61 21.04
N GLY A 175 5.37 -7.35 20.67
CA GLY A 175 4.47 -7.05 19.56
C GLY A 175 5.00 -7.54 18.22
N ILE A 176 6.28 -7.36 17.93
CA ILE A 176 6.92 -7.89 16.72
C ILE A 176 6.88 -9.42 16.71
N ASP A 177 7.17 -10.06 17.84
CA ASP A 177 7.11 -11.52 17.95
C ASP A 177 5.71 -12.07 17.66
N ARG A 178 4.66 -11.41 18.14
CA ARG A 178 3.27 -11.77 17.83
C ARG A 178 2.92 -11.61 16.34
N LEU A 179 3.45 -10.58 15.67
CA LEU A 179 3.25 -10.43 14.22
C LEU A 179 4.00 -11.49 13.43
N LEU A 180 5.22 -11.83 13.83
CA LEU A 180 6.05 -12.86 13.21
C LEU A 180 5.52 -14.28 13.43
N ALA A 181 4.73 -14.51 14.48
CA ALA A 181 4.13 -15.82 14.78
C ALA A 181 3.10 -16.28 13.72
N ASP A 182 2.54 -15.36 12.90
CA ASP A 182 1.64 -15.71 11.79
C ASP A 182 2.01 -14.92 10.52
N PRO A 183 3.08 -15.34 9.80
CA PRO A 183 3.55 -14.66 8.59
C PRO A 183 2.50 -14.61 7.47
N ARG A 184 1.64 -15.61 7.38
CA ARG A 184 0.57 -15.64 6.37
C ARG A 184 -0.44 -14.52 6.56
N ARG A 185 -0.74 -14.19 7.81
CA ARG A 185 -1.68 -13.13 8.18
C ARG A 185 -1.03 -11.76 8.28
N HIS A 186 0.18 -11.70 8.79
CA HIS A 186 0.86 -10.46 9.17
C HIS A 186 2.12 -10.15 8.35
N GLY A 187 2.52 -11.00 7.44
CA GLY A 187 3.79 -10.86 6.69
C GLY A 187 3.95 -9.52 6.00
N PHE A 188 2.92 -9.03 5.31
CA PHE A 188 2.96 -7.69 4.71
C PHE A 188 3.11 -6.57 5.74
N ARG A 189 2.59 -6.74 6.95
CA ARG A 189 2.74 -5.77 8.04
C ARG A 189 4.16 -5.76 8.58
N VAL A 190 4.73 -6.94 8.80
CA VAL A 190 6.14 -7.08 9.19
C VAL A 190 7.05 -6.44 8.14
N TYR A 191 6.78 -6.71 6.86
CA TYR A 191 7.52 -6.09 5.77
C TYR A 191 7.39 -4.57 5.76
N THR A 192 6.19 -4.03 5.97
CA THR A 192 5.97 -2.57 6.05
C THR A 192 6.74 -1.95 7.22
N LEU A 193 6.76 -2.59 8.39
CA LEU A 193 7.54 -2.10 9.53
C LEU A 193 9.04 -2.18 9.26
N LEU A 194 9.50 -3.25 8.61
CA LEU A 194 10.89 -3.41 8.21
C LEU A 194 11.32 -2.30 7.24
N MET A 195 10.51 -2.04 6.22
CA MET A 195 10.78 -0.96 5.26
C MET A 195 10.75 0.42 5.91
N LEU A 196 9.83 0.66 6.84
CA LEU A 196 9.78 1.90 7.62
C LEU A 196 11.06 2.09 8.45
N GLU A 197 11.47 1.07 9.18
CA GLU A 197 12.68 1.11 9.98
C GLU A 197 13.94 1.38 9.14
N LEU A 198 14.08 0.69 8.02
CA LEU A 198 15.18 0.90 7.08
C LEU A 198 15.16 2.31 6.49
N ALA A 199 13.99 2.81 6.12
CA ALA A 199 13.84 4.17 5.60
C ALA A 199 14.26 5.24 6.63
N VAL A 200 13.88 5.06 7.89
CA VAL A 200 14.30 5.98 8.97
C VAL A 200 15.81 5.96 9.17
N ARG A 201 16.41 4.78 9.22
CA ARG A 201 17.86 4.67 9.34
C ARG A 201 18.59 5.32 8.17
N ILE A 202 18.14 5.09 6.94
CA ILE A 202 18.77 5.59 5.73
C ILE A 202 18.59 7.10 5.57
N HIS A 203 17.39 7.61 5.79
CA HIS A 203 17.04 8.97 5.40
C HIS A 203 16.98 9.98 6.54
N VAL A 204 16.86 9.51 7.78
CA VAL A 204 16.71 10.38 8.96
C VAL A 204 17.93 10.31 9.86
N GLU A 205 18.46 9.13 10.12
CA GLU A 205 19.53 8.92 11.11
C GLU A 205 20.92 8.86 10.48
N SER A 206 21.03 8.43 9.21
CA SER A 206 22.33 8.43 8.52
C SER A 206 22.79 9.86 8.24
N SER A 207 24.01 10.19 8.64
CA SER A 207 24.65 11.45 8.24
C SER A 207 24.80 11.52 6.71
N PRO A 208 24.70 12.71 6.09
CA PRO A 208 24.83 12.89 4.64
C PRO A 208 26.14 12.36 4.04
N SER A 209 27.15 12.12 4.89
CA SER A 209 28.47 11.59 4.49
C SER A 209 28.55 10.04 4.52
N SER A 210 27.55 9.33 5.03
CA SER A 210 27.55 7.88 4.95
C SER A 210 26.90 7.43 3.66
N SER A 211 27.68 7.02 2.67
CA SER A 211 27.17 6.21 1.57
C SER A 211 26.45 5.00 2.13
N ALA A 212 25.30 4.63 1.54
CA ALA A 212 24.66 3.36 1.87
C ALA A 212 25.72 2.25 1.86
N PRO A 213 25.80 1.40 2.90
CA PRO A 213 26.85 0.38 2.96
C PRO A 213 26.77 -0.50 1.71
N ALA A 214 27.89 -0.66 1.04
CA ALA A 214 28.03 -1.53 -0.13
C ALA A 214 27.73 -3.02 0.21
N ASP A 215 27.71 -3.35 1.49
CA ASP A 215 27.64 -4.72 2.01
C ASP A 215 26.22 -5.26 2.23
N GLY A 216 25.20 -4.56 1.72
CA GLY A 216 23.81 -5.05 1.72
C GLY A 216 23.06 -4.86 3.05
N LEU A 217 21.84 -5.37 3.09
CA LEU A 217 20.90 -5.20 4.21
C LEU A 217 21.40 -5.79 5.55
N GLU A 218 22.29 -6.78 5.51
CA GLU A 218 22.82 -7.41 6.73
C GLU A 218 23.76 -6.48 7.49
N ALA A 219 24.60 -5.71 6.80
CA ALA A 219 25.46 -4.70 7.42
C ALA A 219 24.67 -3.59 8.10
N PHE A 220 23.47 -3.24 7.57
CA PHE A 220 22.54 -2.30 8.21
C PHE A 220 21.90 -2.85 9.48
N ALA A 221 21.70 -4.14 9.56
CA ALA A 221 21.10 -4.76 10.73
C ALA A 221 22.07 -4.81 11.92
N ASP A 222 23.36 -4.91 11.64
CA ASP A 222 24.42 -5.05 12.65
C ASP A 222 24.96 -3.69 13.14
N ALA A 223 24.69 -2.60 12.42
CA ALA A 223 25.07 -1.23 12.80
C ALA A 223 24.12 -0.57 13.84
N ALA A 224 23.19 -1.31 14.39
CA ALA A 224 22.21 -0.92 15.41
C ALA A 224 22.51 -1.57 16.74
#